data_2e7989985fb12d8a4a40ca0ce4ee503b
#
_entry.id   2e7989985fb12d8a4a40ca0ce4ee503b
#
_cell.length_a   1.000
_cell.length_b   1.000
_cell.length_c   1.000
_cell.angle_alpha   90.00
_cell.angle_beta   90.00
_cell.angle_gamma   90.00
#
_symmetry.space_group_name_H-M   'P 1'
#
loop_
_entity.id
_entity.type
_entity.pdbx_description
1 polymer ?
#
loop_
_entity_poly.entity_id
_entity_poly.type
_entity_poly.pdbx_seq_one_letter_code
_entity_poly.pdbx_strand_id
1 'polypeptide(L)'
;EGQGCTGCTVSLLNNAHPGIAKVLLEIIAMHFHPTIMAAEGQLAFQSMLDKSKEVNSQYVLIVEGSIPLKADGKYCVVGEVDHHEYTVAETTDILARSAAAVVAAGTCSSYGGVPAARGQQTQAVSVSQFLKMRGIPTPVINVPGCPPHPDWMVGTLALLLDAMKRKGTEGGVLEIMRGLDDVGRPKVFYPNTHLTCPYLSSFEDGIFSPFMTDKKGCRFELGCRGPWSGCDSATRKWNGGVNWCIANATCVGCTSPNFPDGMSPFYEN
;
A
#
# COMPACT_ATOMS: atom_id res chain seq x y z
N GLU A 1 2.24 11.20 -4.44
CA GLU A 1 1.54 10.12 -5.17
C GLU A 1 2.25 9.83 -6.48
N GLY A 2 2.47 8.55 -6.80
CA GLY A 2 3.03 8.08 -8.04
C GLY A 2 1.96 7.69 -9.06
N GLN A 3 2.30 6.80 -9.99
CA GLN A 3 1.37 6.29 -10.98
C GLN A 3 0.37 5.32 -10.33
N GLY A 4 -0.86 5.78 -10.14
CA GLY A 4 -1.93 5.06 -9.44
C GLY A 4 -3.29 5.72 -9.67
N CYS A 5 -4.25 5.40 -8.82
CA CYS A 5 -5.64 5.88 -8.92
C CYS A 5 -6.11 6.68 -7.68
N THR A 6 -5.20 7.04 -6.77
CA THR A 6 -5.51 7.71 -5.48
C THR A 6 -6.42 6.88 -4.54
N GLY A 7 -6.67 5.62 -4.88
CA GLY A 7 -7.56 4.73 -4.13
C GLY A 7 -7.06 4.39 -2.73
N CYS A 8 -5.73 4.40 -2.50
CA CYS A 8 -5.15 4.14 -1.19
C CYS A 8 -5.39 5.34 -0.26
N THR A 9 -5.26 6.56 -0.74
CA THR A 9 -5.63 7.79 -0.01
C THR A 9 -7.12 7.80 0.32
N VAL A 10 -8.00 7.49 -0.65
CA VAL A 10 -9.44 7.39 -0.40
C VAL A 10 -9.76 6.34 0.66
N SER A 11 -9.09 5.18 0.60
CA SER A 11 -9.24 4.14 1.61
C SER A 11 -8.78 4.63 2.99
N LEU A 12 -7.63 5.29 3.08
CA LEU A 12 -7.11 5.87 4.34
C LEU A 12 -8.11 6.84 4.97
N LEU A 13 -8.72 7.72 4.16
CA LEU A 13 -9.70 8.69 4.63
C LEU A 13 -10.98 8.04 5.20
N ASN A 14 -11.26 6.79 4.84
CA ASN A 14 -12.36 5.99 5.38
C ASN A 14 -12.00 5.23 6.66
N ASN A 15 -10.86 5.51 7.31
CA ASN A 15 -10.50 4.86 8.56
C ASN A 15 -11.52 5.18 9.67
N ALA A 16 -12.11 4.13 10.25
CA ALA A 16 -13.19 4.27 11.22
C ALA A 16 -12.70 4.36 12.67
N HIS A 17 -11.66 3.59 13.02
CA HIS A 17 -11.15 3.50 14.40
C HIS A 17 -9.62 3.39 14.44
N PRO A 18 -8.90 4.44 14.94
CA PRO A 18 -9.40 5.79 15.25
C PRO A 18 -9.88 6.51 14.00
N GLY A 19 -10.89 7.38 14.10
CA GLY A 19 -11.34 8.18 12.93
C GLY A 19 -10.18 8.96 12.31
N ILE A 20 -10.21 9.18 11.00
CA ILE A 20 -9.09 9.78 10.26
C ILE A 20 -8.71 11.17 10.78
N ALA A 21 -9.67 11.97 11.22
CA ALA A 21 -9.39 13.28 11.83
C ALA A 21 -8.46 13.15 13.05
N LYS A 22 -8.70 12.15 13.90
CA LYS A 22 -7.83 11.89 15.06
C LYS A 22 -6.42 11.44 14.63
N VAL A 23 -6.32 10.62 13.59
CA VAL A 23 -5.01 10.22 13.05
C VAL A 23 -4.21 11.43 12.59
N LEU A 24 -4.83 12.30 11.78
CA LEU A 24 -4.16 13.44 11.16
C LEU A 24 -3.88 14.59 12.13
N LEU A 25 -4.70 14.77 13.17
CA LEU A 25 -4.59 15.92 14.09
C LEU A 25 -3.87 15.60 15.40
N GLU A 26 -3.86 14.33 15.83
CA GLU A 26 -3.37 13.96 17.15
C GLU A 26 -2.24 12.91 17.11
N ILE A 27 -2.17 12.06 16.08
CA ILE A 27 -1.27 10.90 16.07
C ILE A 27 -0.04 11.15 15.21
N ILE A 28 -0.21 11.80 14.04
CA ILE A 28 0.88 12.07 13.10
C ILE A 28 1.03 13.58 12.86
N ALA A 29 2.24 14.01 12.51
CA ALA A 29 2.50 15.32 11.94
C ALA A 29 2.67 15.15 10.42
N MET A 30 1.61 15.42 9.66
CA MET A 30 1.64 15.33 8.20
C MET A 30 2.27 16.59 7.60
N HIS A 31 3.45 16.45 7.00
CA HIS A 31 4.17 17.58 6.40
C HIS A 31 3.76 17.86 4.95
N PHE A 32 3.36 16.82 4.23
CA PHE A 32 2.93 16.94 2.84
C PHE A 32 1.93 15.83 2.48
N HIS A 33 0.87 16.20 1.78
CA HIS A 33 -0.02 15.28 1.09
C HIS A 33 -0.76 16.04 -0.03
N PRO A 34 -0.69 15.60 -1.28
CA PRO A 34 -1.19 16.39 -2.41
C PRO A 34 -2.72 16.58 -2.40
N THR A 35 -3.45 15.70 -1.70
CA THR A 35 -4.93 15.71 -1.70
C THR A 35 -5.54 16.26 -0.41
N ILE A 36 -4.84 16.15 0.74
CA ILE A 36 -5.44 16.43 2.06
C ILE A 36 -4.99 17.78 2.63
N MET A 37 -3.76 18.23 2.31
CA MET A 37 -3.26 19.47 2.86
C MET A 37 -3.92 20.72 2.21
N ALA A 38 -3.98 21.81 2.98
CA ALA A 38 -4.55 23.07 2.49
C ALA A 38 -3.59 23.88 1.60
N ALA A 39 -2.27 23.71 1.78
CA ALA A 39 -1.29 24.36 0.92
C ALA A 39 -1.21 23.68 -0.44
N GLU A 40 -0.95 24.46 -1.48
CA GLU A 40 -0.85 23.97 -2.86
C GLU A 40 0.37 24.55 -3.59
N GLY A 41 0.62 24.03 -4.81
CA GLY A 41 1.65 24.51 -5.72
C GLY A 41 3.06 24.44 -5.14
N GLN A 42 3.90 25.40 -5.55
CA GLN A 42 5.29 25.48 -5.18
C GLN A 42 5.50 25.54 -3.66
N LEU A 43 4.66 26.25 -2.91
CA LEU A 43 4.78 26.40 -1.46
C LEU A 43 4.66 25.04 -0.75
N ALA A 44 3.66 24.25 -1.12
CA ALA A 44 3.45 22.93 -0.55
C ALA A 44 4.60 21.98 -0.90
N PHE A 45 5.00 21.96 -2.17
CA PHE A 45 6.04 21.07 -2.65
C PHE A 45 7.41 21.42 -2.05
N GLN A 46 7.74 22.71 -1.97
CA GLN A 46 8.96 23.19 -1.36
C GLN A 46 9.05 22.79 0.12
N SER A 47 7.96 22.88 0.88
CA SER A 47 7.95 22.48 2.29
C SER A 47 8.31 21.00 2.49
N MET A 48 7.91 20.13 1.56
CA MET A 48 8.30 18.71 1.56
C MET A 48 9.80 18.52 1.26
N LEU A 49 10.34 19.23 0.27
CA LEU A 49 11.74 19.18 -0.07
C LEU A 49 12.62 19.73 1.07
N ASP A 50 12.19 20.78 1.73
CA ASP A 50 12.92 21.37 2.85
C ASP A 50 12.96 20.41 4.05
N LYS A 51 11.88 19.66 4.28
CA LYS A 51 11.86 18.64 5.31
C LYS A 51 12.94 17.57 5.12
N SER A 52 13.24 17.21 3.90
CA SER A 52 14.31 16.24 3.58
C SER A 52 15.72 16.76 3.87
N LYS A 53 15.89 18.07 3.96
CA LYS A 53 17.19 18.75 4.20
C LYS A 53 17.44 19.07 5.67
N GLU A 54 16.42 18.94 6.53
CA GLU A 54 16.56 19.21 7.96
C GLU A 54 17.56 18.24 8.59
N VAL A 55 18.53 18.79 9.31
CA VAL A 55 19.50 17.98 10.08
C VAL A 55 18.75 17.22 11.18
N ASN A 56 18.98 15.92 11.28
CA ASN A 56 18.29 15.00 12.19
C ASN A 56 16.77 14.89 11.96
N SER A 57 16.28 15.23 10.77
CA SER A 57 14.90 15.03 10.42
C SER A 57 14.57 13.54 10.46
N GLN A 58 13.60 13.18 11.31
CA GLN A 58 13.10 11.81 11.41
C GLN A 58 11.69 11.79 10.85
N TYR A 59 11.55 11.35 9.61
CA TYR A 59 10.24 11.19 9.00
C TYR A 59 10.11 9.82 8.34
N VAL A 60 8.88 9.39 8.18
CA VAL A 60 8.49 8.23 7.38
C VAL A 60 7.96 8.72 6.05
N LEU A 61 8.54 8.24 4.96
CA LEU A 61 8.05 8.53 3.62
C LEU A 61 6.94 7.53 3.25
N ILE A 62 5.75 8.01 2.93
CA ILE A 62 4.67 7.17 2.41
C ILE A 62 4.54 7.42 0.91
N VAL A 63 4.65 6.36 0.12
CA VAL A 63 4.50 6.42 -1.34
C VAL A 63 3.27 5.64 -1.76
N GLU A 64 2.33 6.31 -2.40
CA GLU A 64 1.20 5.70 -3.10
C GLU A 64 1.48 5.68 -4.60
N GLY A 65 1.15 4.57 -5.27
CA GLY A 65 1.39 4.42 -6.71
C GLY A 65 2.77 3.87 -7.05
N SER A 66 2.94 3.39 -8.27
CA SER A 66 4.21 2.90 -8.82
C SER A 66 5.06 4.05 -9.39
N ILE A 67 6.33 3.77 -9.66
CA ILE A 67 7.29 4.75 -10.16
C ILE A 67 7.56 4.46 -11.63
N PRO A 68 7.06 5.28 -12.58
CA PRO A 68 7.39 5.15 -13.99
C PRO A 68 8.82 5.62 -14.25
N LEU A 69 9.55 4.86 -15.08
CA LEU A 69 10.96 5.16 -15.40
C LEU A 69 11.14 5.68 -16.81
N LYS A 70 10.23 5.35 -17.74
CA LYS A 70 10.35 5.76 -19.14
C LYS A 70 10.26 7.29 -19.28
N ALA A 71 10.94 7.84 -20.27
CA ALA A 71 11.05 9.28 -20.51
C ALA A 71 11.50 10.06 -19.25
N ASP A 72 12.53 9.53 -18.56
CA ASP A 72 13.09 10.11 -17.34
C ASP A 72 12.03 10.35 -16.23
N GLY A 73 11.02 9.50 -16.17
CA GLY A 73 9.96 9.57 -15.17
C GLY A 73 8.84 10.59 -15.48
N LYS A 74 8.89 11.28 -16.63
CA LYS A 74 7.92 12.35 -17.00
C LYS A 74 6.47 11.90 -17.15
N TYR A 75 6.20 10.59 -17.11
CA TYR A 75 4.83 10.09 -17.02
C TYR A 75 4.16 10.34 -15.67
N CYS A 76 4.91 10.84 -14.67
CA CYS A 76 4.36 11.23 -13.38
C CYS A 76 5.17 12.40 -12.79
N VAL A 77 4.82 13.61 -13.18
CA VAL A 77 5.27 14.86 -12.56
C VAL A 77 4.40 15.11 -11.33
N VAL A 78 5.01 15.38 -10.18
CA VAL A 78 4.34 15.50 -8.89
C VAL A 78 4.43 16.89 -8.27
N GLY A 79 5.22 17.77 -8.86
CA GLY A 79 5.35 19.15 -8.44
C GLY A 79 6.30 19.93 -9.32
N GLU A 80 6.33 21.25 -9.11
CA GLU A 80 7.22 22.19 -9.78
C GLU A 80 7.73 23.21 -8.76
N VAL A 81 9.04 23.52 -8.84
CA VAL A 81 9.67 24.60 -8.06
C VAL A 81 10.62 25.34 -8.98
N ASP A 82 10.46 26.67 -9.07
CA ASP A 82 11.33 27.54 -9.87
C ASP A 82 11.51 27.04 -11.33
N HIS A 83 10.39 26.66 -11.96
CA HIS A 83 10.33 26.10 -13.33
C HIS A 83 11.01 24.73 -13.52
N HIS A 84 11.41 24.06 -12.44
CA HIS A 84 11.86 22.67 -12.48
C HIS A 84 10.70 21.74 -12.14
N GLU A 85 10.34 20.87 -13.09
CA GLU A 85 9.33 19.81 -12.90
C GLU A 85 9.98 18.64 -12.17
N TYR A 86 9.43 18.29 -11.00
CA TYR A 86 9.84 17.13 -10.22
C TYR A 86 8.99 15.92 -10.57
N THR A 87 9.65 14.86 -11.05
CA THR A 87 8.97 13.56 -11.23
C THR A 87 8.84 12.82 -9.90
N VAL A 88 7.91 11.84 -9.84
CA VAL A 88 7.83 10.97 -8.66
C VAL A 88 9.12 10.19 -8.44
N ALA A 89 9.83 9.82 -9.52
CA ALA A 89 11.12 9.14 -9.44
C ALA A 89 12.17 10.01 -8.76
N GLU A 90 12.34 11.25 -9.21
CA GLU A 90 13.26 12.21 -8.62
C GLU A 90 12.90 12.55 -7.17
N THR A 91 11.64 12.84 -6.91
CA THR A 91 11.14 13.15 -5.57
C THR A 91 11.35 11.98 -4.59
N THR A 92 11.07 10.75 -5.05
CA THR A 92 11.30 9.56 -4.22
C THR A 92 12.78 9.33 -3.96
N ASP A 93 13.65 9.56 -4.94
CA ASP A 93 15.12 9.48 -4.76
C ASP A 93 15.59 10.44 -3.66
N ILE A 94 15.19 11.71 -3.75
CA ILE A 94 15.57 12.74 -2.78
C ILE A 94 15.07 12.39 -1.38
N LEU A 95 13.78 12.12 -1.24
CA LEU A 95 13.16 11.91 0.07
C LEU A 95 13.56 10.59 0.72
N ALA A 96 13.70 9.52 -0.05
CA ALA A 96 14.02 8.22 0.53
C ALA A 96 15.42 8.16 1.16
N ARG A 97 16.37 8.96 0.69
CA ARG A 97 17.76 8.97 1.22
C ARG A 97 17.86 9.41 2.67
N SER A 98 16.97 10.28 3.12
CA SER A 98 16.94 10.80 4.50
C SER A 98 15.75 10.31 5.33
N ALA A 99 14.84 9.54 4.76
CA ALA A 99 13.73 8.95 5.48
C ALA A 99 14.20 7.83 6.43
N ALA A 100 13.58 7.73 7.60
CA ALA A 100 13.81 6.63 8.54
C ALA A 100 13.32 5.28 7.97
N ALA A 101 12.21 5.31 7.26
CA ALA A 101 11.65 4.17 6.53
C ALA A 101 10.72 4.67 5.41
N VAL A 102 10.48 3.82 4.43
CA VAL A 102 9.47 4.05 3.39
C VAL A 102 8.32 3.06 3.57
N VAL A 103 7.09 3.57 3.58
CA VAL A 103 5.86 2.77 3.55
C VAL A 103 5.30 2.80 2.13
N ALA A 104 5.30 1.67 1.47
CA ALA A 104 4.71 1.50 0.14
C ALA A 104 3.22 1.21 0.28
N ALA A 105 2.38 2.23 0.14
CA ALA A 105 0.94 2.14 0.31
C ALA A 105 0.26 1.67 -0.98
N GLY A 106 -0.39 0.52 -0.91
CA GLY A 106 -1.07 -0.12 -2.03
C GLY A 106 -0.18 -1.03 -2.86
N THR A 107 -0.81 -1.90 -3.64
CA THR A 107 -0.11 -2.89 -4.47
C THR A 107 0.72 -2.25 -5.58
N CYS A 108 0.30 -1.09 -6.10
CA CYS A 108 1.07 -0.34 -7.10
C CYS A 108 2.44 0.09 -6.54
N SER A 109 2.47 0.64 -5.34
CA SER A 109 3.69 1.06 -4.66
C SER A 109 4.52 -0.14 -4.21
N SER A 110 3.87 -1.16 -3.63
CA SER A 110 4.53 -2.34 -3.07
C SER A 110 5.16 -3.24 -4.14
N TYR A 111 4.48 -3.46 -5.26
CA TYR A 111 4.87 -4.48 -6.25
C TYR A 111 4.76 -4.03 -7.71
N GLY A 112 4.38 -2.78 -7.96
CA GLY A 112 4.12 -2.25 -9.31
C GLY A 112 2.64 -2.29 -9.69
N GLY A 113 1.91 -3.33 -9.31
CA GLY A 113 0.46 -3.45 -9.47
C GLY A 113 -0.04 -3.27 -10.90
N VAL A 114 -1.23 -2.68 -11.04
CA VAL A 114 -1.87 -2.45 -12.34
C VAL A 114 -1.00 -1.61 -13.29
N PRO A 115 -0.33 -0.52 -12.86
CA PRO A 115 0.53 0.25 -13.76
C PRO A 115 1.74 -0.53 -14.31
N ALA A 116 2.21 -1.57 -13.60
CA ALA A 116 3.32 -2.41 -14.03
C ALA A 116 2.88 -3.71 -14.71
N ALA A 117 1.58 -3.90 -14.95
CA ALA A 117 1.02 -5.08 -15.59
C ALA A 117 1.56 -5.28 -17.01
N ARG A 118 1.42 -6.51 -17.53
CA ARG A 118 1.90 -6.87 -18.87
C ARG A 118 1.38 -5.91 -19.93
N GLY A 119 2.26 -5.47 -20.81
CA GLY A 119 1.95 -4.50 -21.88
C GLY A 119 2.00 -3.03 -21.43
N GLN A 120 2.35 -2.75 -20.18
CA GLN A 120 2.51 -1.38 -19.71
C GLN A 120 3.56 -0.61 -20.53
N GLN A 121 3.34 0.70 -20.68
CA GLN A 121 4.15 1.54 -21.57
C GLN A 121 5.14 2.45 -20.82
N THR A 122 5.02 2.57 -19.48
CA THR A 122 5.74 3.57 -18.69
C THR A 122 6.97 3.02 -17.97
N GLN A 123 7.23 1.71 -18.09
CA GLN A 123 8.28 1.01 -17.33
C GLN A 123 8.11 1.22 -15.82
N ALA A 124 6.87 1.13 -15.35
CA ALA A 124 6.53 1.30 -13.96
C ALA A 124 7.13 0.19 -13.10
N VAL A 125 7.71 0.59 -11.96
CA VAL A 125 8.31 -0.33 -10.99
C VAL A 125 7.77 -0.07 -9.58
N SER A 126 7.94 -1.04 -8.68
CA SER A 126 7.66 -0.84 -7.26
C SER A 126 8.68 0.10 -6.60
N VAL A 127 8.33 0.63 -5.43
CA VAL A 127 9.26 1.44 -4.62
C VAL A 127 10.51 0.65 -4.26
N SER A 128 10.37 -0.58 -3.79
CA SER A 128 11.52 -1.43 -3.43
C SER A 128 12.47 -1.67 -4.61
N GLN A 129 11.93 -1.92 -5.81
CA GLN A 129 12.74 -2.06 -7.02
C GLN A 129 13.46 -0.75 -7.37
N PHE A 130 12.74 0.37 -7.30
CA PHE A 130 13.31 1.69 -7.58
C PHE A 130 14.46 2.02 -6.62
N LEU A 131 14.27 1.89 -5.30
CA LEU A 131 15.31 2.17 -4.32
C LEU A 131 16.54 1.28 -4.52
N LYS A 132 16.32 0.00 -4.82
CA LYS A 132 17.41 -0.93 -5.16
C LYS A 132 18.20 -0.47 -6.39
N MET A 133 17.53 -0.04 -7.46
CA MET A 133 18.16 0.48 -8.68
C MET A 133 18.97 1.74 -8.41
N ARG A 134 18.54 2.57 -7.44
CA ARG A 134 19.21 3.82 -7.03
C ARG A 134 20.28 3.64 -5.95
N GLY A 135 20.47 2.40 -5.45
CA GLY A 135 21.40 2.13 -4.36
C GLY A 135 21.02 2.79 -3.05
N ILE A 136 19.72 2.98 -2.79
CA ILE A 136 19.18 3.60 -1.58
C ILE A 136 18.86 2.49 -0.57
N PRO A 137 19.54 2.47 0.60
CA PRO A 137 19.40 1.37 1.57
C PRO A 137 18.18 1.49 2.50
N THR A 138 17.40 2.55 2.39
CA THR A 138 16.27 2.84 3.27
C THR A 138 15.27 1.69 3.29
N PRO A 139 14.88 1.19 4.48
CA PRO A 139 13.96 0.06 4.61
C PRO A 139 12.58 0.38 4.02
N VAL A 140 11.99 -0.60 3.33
CA VAL A 140 10.63 -0.49 2.75
C VAL A 140 9.69 -1.45 3.44
N ILE A 141 8.55 -0.94 3.89
CA ILE A 141 7.44 -1.70 4.48
C ILE A 141 6.31 -1.70 3.44
N ASN A 142 5.97 -2.87 2.93
CA ASN A 142 4.89 -3.01 1.95
C ASN A 142 3.53 -3.15 2.64
N VAL A 143 2.58 -2.30 2.26
CA VAL A 143 1.18 -2.37 2.70
C VAL A 143 0.28 -2.54 1.46
N PRO A 144 0.33 -3.72 0.79
CA PRO A 144 -0.40 -3.95 -0.44
C PRO A 144 -1.91 -4.09 -0.21
N GLY A 145 -2.64 -3.92 -1.28
CA GLY A 145 -4.08 -3.96 -1.44
C GLY A 145 -4.46 -3.05 -2.60
N CYS A 146 -5.60 -3.27 -3.22
CA CYS A 146 -6.04 -2.43 -4.35
C CYS A 146 -7.51 -2.00 -4.15
N PRO A 147 -7.72 -1.03 -3.24
CA PRO A 147 -6.77 -0.41 -2.29
C PRO A 147 -6.49 -1.28 -1.05
N PRO A 148 -5.47 -0.95 -0.21
CA PRO A 148 -5.27 -1.58 1.10
C PRO A 148 -6.37 -1.19 2.08
N HIS A 149 -6.63 -2.06 3.06
CA HIS A 149 -7.55 -1.74 4.15
C HIS A 149 -7.03 -0.53 4.96
N PRO A 150 -7.91 0.42 5.37
CA PRO A 150 -7.48 1.56 6.18
C PRO A 150 -6.71 1.16 7.43
N ASP A 151 -7.19 0.15 8.17
CA ASP A 151 -6.54 -0.36 9.38
C ASP A 151 -5.13 -0.90 9.12
N TRP A 152 -4.85 -1.46 7.94
CA TRP A 152 -3.50 -1.93 7.63
C TRP A 152 -2.52 -0.76 7.50
N MET A 153 -2.96 0.34 6.90
CA MET A 153 -2.15 1.54 6.75
C MET A 153 -1.94 2.23 8.10
N VAL A 154 -3.03 2.54 8.80
CA VAL A 154 -2.97 3.21 10.11
C VAL A 154 -2.29 2.31 11.15
N GLY A 155 -2.60 1.02 11.17
CA GLY A 155 -2.00 0.06 12.09
C GLY A 155 -0.50 -0.12 11.85
N THR A 156 -0.05 -0.16 10.59
CA THR A 156 1.38 -0.22 10.27
C THR A 156 2.11 1.03 10.76
N LEU A 157 1.54 2.23 10.54
CA LEU A 157 2.10 3.47 11.04
C LEU A 157 2.12 3.50 12.58
N ALA A 158 1.05 3.07 13.23
CA ALA A 158 0.98 3.01 14.70
C ALA A 158 2.03 2.07 15.29
N LEU A 159 2.20 0.87 14.71
CA LEU A 159 3.24 -0.08 15.11
C LEU A 159 4.64 0.51 14.93
N LEU A 160 4.90 1.16 13.79
CA LEU A 160 6.20 1.77 13.51
C LEU A 160 6.50 2.91 14.48
N LEU A 161 5.56 3.84 14.69
CA LEU A 161 5.71 4.99 15.58
C LEU A 161 5.89 4.55 17.05
N ASP A 162 5.11 3.56 17.52
CA ASP A 162 5.27 2.99 18.85
C ASP A 162 6.65 2.33 19.04
N ALA A 163 7.09 1.54 18.07
CA ALA A 163 8.41 0.91 18.11
C ALA A 163 9.55 1.96 18.11
N MET A 164 9.44 2.99 17.28
CA MET A 164 10.40 4.10 17.25
C MET A 164 10.42 4.88 18.58
N LYS A 165 9.27 5.11 19.18
CA LYS A 165 9.16 5.77 20.49
C LYS A 165 9.82 4.95 21.62
N ARG A 166 9.67 3.63 21.60
CA ARG A 166 10.23 2.72 22.62
C ARG A 166 11.73 2.46 22.45
N LYS A 167 12.23 2.37 21.23
CA LYS A 167 13.58 1.87 20.90
C LYS A 167 14.46 2.84 20.13
N GLY A 168 13.99 4.08 19.95
CA GLY A 168 14.62 5.02 19.01
C GLY A 168 14.31 4.67 17.56
N THR A 169 14.67 5.57 16.65
CA THR A 169 14.31 5.45 15.22
C THR A 169 14.84 4.16 14.60
N GLU A 170 16.13 3.90 14.67
CA GLU A 170 16.76 2.70 14.07
C GLU A 170 16.26 1.40 14.70
N GLY A 171 16.22 1.35 16.05
CA GLY A 171 15.75 0.17 16.78
C GLY A 171 14.28 -0.15 16.50
N GLY A 172 13.45 0.87 16.37
CA GLY A 172 12.02 0.73 16.04
C GLY A 172 11.81 0.23 14.61
N VAL A 173 12.50 0.82 13.64
CA VAL A 173 12.46 0.35 12.25
C VAL A 173 12.92 -1.10 12.16
N LEU A 174 14.04 -1.46 12.81
CA LEU A 174 14.53 -2.83 12.81
C LEU A 174 13.53 -3.82 13.43
N GLU A 175 12.81 -3.43 14.48
CA GLU A 175 11.75 -4.25 15.08
C GLU A 175 10.65 -4.55 14.06
N ILE A 176 10.16 -3.52 13.37
CA ILE A 176 9.13 -3.70 12.35
C ILE A 176 9.61 -4.57 11.20
N MET A 177 10.85 -4.35 10.71
CA MET A 177 11.42 -5.17 9.62
C MET A 177 11.46 -6.67 9.96
N ARG A 178 11.74 -7.03 11.22
CA ARG A 178 11.69 -8.44 11.69
C ARG A 178 10.26 -9.01 11.74
N GLY A 179 9.26 -8.16 11.83
CA GLY A 179 7.83 -8.53 11.83
C GLY A 179 7.22 -8.69 10.43
N LEU A 180 8.01 -8.44 9.37
CA LEU A 180 7.54 -8.58 7.99
C LEU A 180 7.61 -10.04 7.53
N ASP A 181 6.77 -10.37 6.55
CA ASP A 181 6.86 -11.62 5.80
C ASP A 181 7.90 -11.54 4.66
N ASP A 182 8.03 -12.63 3.90
CA ASP A 182 9.04 -12.78 2.84
C ASP A 182 8.88 -11.81 1.67
N VAL A 183 7.71 -11.14 1.57
CA VAL A 183 7.41 -10.14 0.55
C VAL A 183 7.26 -8.74 1.14
N GLY A 184 7.71 -8.55 2.39
CA GLY A 184 7.85 -7.25 3.06
C GLY A 184 6.56 -6.69 3.66
N ARG A 185 5.55 -7.54 3.98
CA ARG A 185 4.27 -7.11 4.58
C ARG A 185 4.26 -7.38 6.10
N PRO A 186 3.66 -6.52 6.92
CA PRO A 186 3.47 -6.81 8.35
C PRO A 186 2.62 -8.07 8.56
N LYS A 187 3.20 -9.14 9.06
CA LYS A 187 2.52 -10.45 9.24
C LYS A 187 1.19 -10.38 9.96
N VAL A 188 1.04 -9.42 10.86
CA VAL A 188 -0.17 -9.22 11.67
C VAL A 188 -1.42 -8.89 10.83
N PHE A 189 -1.25 -8.31 9.64
CA PHE A 189 -2.36 -7.93 8.75
C PHE A 189 -2.49 -8.85 7.52
N TYR A 190 -1.47 -9.67 7.24
CA TYR A 190 -1.38 -10.45 6.01
C TYR A 190 -1.26 -11.97 6.26
N PRO A 191 -2.18 -12.57 7.06
CA PRO A 191 -2.28 -14.03 7.14
C PRO A 191 -2.73 -14.60 5.80
N ASN A 192 -2.63 -15.91 5.62
CA ASN A 192 -3.21 -16.55 4.44
C ASN A 192 -4.73 -16.32 4.39
N THR A 193 -5.21 -15.68 3.33
CA THR A 193 -6.62 -15.27 3.19
C THR A 193 -7.57 -16.46 3.17
N HIS A 194 -7.16 -17.58 2.56
CA HIS A 194 -8.00 -18.78 2.48
C HIS A 194 -8.24 -19.42 3.86
N LEU A 195 -7.16 -19.50 4.68
CA LEU A 195 -7.26 -20.09 6.02
C LEU A 195 -8.10 -19.26 7.01
N THR A 196 -8.31 -17.98 6.72
CA THR A 196 -9.15 -17.09 7.53
C THR A 196 -10.52 -16.81 6.89
N CYS A 197 -10.79 -17.42 5.74
CA CYS A 197 -12.04 -17.22 4.99
C CYS A 197 -13.24 -17.87 5.70
N PRO A 198 -14.38 -17.18 5.84
CA PRO A 198 -15.61 -17.77 6.39
C PRO A 198 -16.17 -18.96 5.59
N TYR A 199 -15.70 -19.15 4.35
CA TYR A 199 -16.12 -20.27 3.50
C TYR A 199 -15.10 -21.42 3.46
N LEU A 200 -14.12 -21.44 4.39
CA LEU A 200 -13.12 -22.51 4.44
C LEU A 200 -13.76 -23.89 4.61
N SER A 201 -14.70 -24.04 5.56
CA SER A 201 -15.42 -25.30 5.75
C SER A 201 -16.16 -25.77 4.50
N SER A 202 -16.80 -24.84 3.78
CA SER A 202 -17.44 -25.17 2.51
C SER A 202 -16.45 -25.67 1.46
N PHE A 203 -15.24 -25.12 1.43
CA PHE A 203 -14.17 -25.61 0.54
C PHE A 203 -13.74 -27.03 0.93
N GLU A 204 -13.52 -27.30 2.21
CA GLU A 204 -13.12 -28.61 2.75
C GLU A 204 -14.19 -29.68 2.53
N ASP A 205 -15.46 -29.28 2.62
CA ASP A 205 -16.61 -30.15 2.38
C ASP A 205 -16.97 -30.32 0.88
N GLY A 206 -16.24 -29.65 -0.04
CA GLY A 206 -16.51 -29.68 -1.47
C GLY A 206 -17.83 -28.98 -1.88
N ILE A 207 -18.32 -28.04 -1.05
CA ILE A 207 -19.53 -27.30 -1.32
C ILE A 207 -19.16 -25.97 -2.02
N PHE A 208 -19.33 -25.92 -3.34
CA PHE A 208 -19.01 -24.76 -4.15
C PHE A 208 -20.27 -24.01 -4.59
N SER A 209 -20.17 -22.68 -4.67
CA SER A 209 -21.25 -21.83 -5.20
C SER A 209 -21.21 -21.84 -6.72
N PRO A 210 -22.33 -22.13 -7.41
CA PRO A 210 -22.40 -22.02 -8.87
C PRO A 210 -22.47 -20.57 -9.36
N PHE A 211 -22.84 -19.61 -8.50
CA PHE A 211 -22.98 -18.19 -8.86
C PHE A 211 -22.41 -17.26 -7.80
N MET A 212 -21.92 -16.07 -8.22
CA MET A 212 -21.40 -15.04 -7.31
C MET A 212 -22.41 -14.54 -6.28
N THR A 213 -23.69 -14.53 -6.65
CA THR A 213 -24.78 -14.05 -5.81
C THR A 213 -25.22 -15.03 -4.73
N ASP A 214 -24.76 -16.28 -4.78
CA ASP A 214 -25.11 -17.27 -3.79
C ASP A 214 -24.51 -16.95 -2.43
N LYS A 215 -25.33 -17.08 -1.40
CA LYS A 215 -24.92 -16.83 -0.02
C LYS A 215 -24.23 -18.03 0.65
N LYS A 216 -24.24 -19.19 -0.01
CA LYS A 216 -23.69 -20.44 0.50
C LYS A 216 -22.65 -21.00 -0.46
N GLY A 217 -21.69 -21.71 0.09
CA GLY A 217 -20.65 -22.38 -0.67
C GLY A 217 -19.41 -21.51 -0.95
N CYS A 218 -18.31 -22.19 -1.20
CA CYS A 218 -17.04 -21.58 -1.56
C CYS A 218 -17.05 -21.15 -3.03
N ARG A 219 -16.45 -20.00 -3.33
CA ARG A 219 -16.34 -19.46 -4.71
C ARG A 219 -15.01 -19.81 -5.39
N PHE A 220 -14.37 -20.90 -4.97
CA PHE A 220 -13.10 -21.31 -5.53
C PHE A 220 -13.21 -21.59 -7.03
N GLU A 221 -14.23 -22.32 -7.45
CA GLU A 221 -14.49 -22.66 -8.86
C GLU A 221 -14.91 -21.46 -9.73
N LEU A 222 -15.26 -20.34 -9.11
CA LEU A 222 -15.56 -19.08 -9.79
C LEU A 222 -14.33 -18.17 -9.92
N GLY A 223 -13.13 -18.71 -9.74
CA GLY A 223 -11.86 -17.98 -9.92
C GLY A 223 -11.33 -17.29 -8.66
N CYS A 224 -11.74 -17.73 -7.46
CA CYS A 224 -11.23 -17.14 -6.21
C CYS A 224 -9.73 -17.37 -6.05
N ARG A 225 -8.96 -16.29 -5.82
CA ARG A 225 -7.51 -16.29 -5.60
C ARG A 225 -7.10 -16.29 -4.10
N GLY A 226 -8.05 -16.55 -3.20
CA GLY A 226 -7.81 -16.60 -1.76
C GLY A 226 -6.66 -17.50 -1.32
N PRO A 227 -6.50 -18.73 -1.85
CA PRO A 227 -5.41 -19.64 -1.49
C PRO A 227 -4.00 -19.08 -1.75
N TRP A 228 -3.84 -18.19 -2.72
CA TRP A 228 -2.57 -17.55 -3.11
C TRP A 228 -2.44 -16.12 -2.60
N SER A 229 -3.36 -15.67 -1.75
CA SER A 229 -3.42 -14.32 -1.24
C SER A 229 -3.14 -14.27 0.26
N GLY A 230 -2.64 -13.14 0.73
CA GLY A 230 -2.43 -12.92 2.16
C GLY A 230 -3.06 -11.61 2.61
N CYS A 231 -4.16 -11.68 3.36
CA CYS A 231 -4.73 -10.58 4.13
C CYS A 231 -5.85 -11.06 5.05
N ASP A 232 -6.19 -10.26 6.05
CA ASP A 232 -7.27 -10.55 7.00
C ASP A 232 -8.60 -9.87 6.64
N SER A 233 -8.73 -9.33 5.41
CA SER A 233 -9.93 -8.59 4.96
C SER A 233 -11.24 -9.39 5.15
N ALA A 234 -11.17 -10.71 4.98
CA ALA A 234 -12.32 -11.60 5.13
C ALA A 234 -12.94 -11.61 6.55
N THR A 235 -12.10 -11.41 7.56
CA THR A 235 -12.49 -11.39 8.98
C THR A 235 -12.54 -9.98 9.56
N ARG A 236 -11.61 -9.10 9.15
CA ARG A 236 -11.54 -7.71 9.62
C ARG A 236 -12.77 -6.90 9.22
N LYS A 237 -13.25 -7.09 8.00
CA LYS A 237 -14.33 -6.33 7.37
C LYS A 237 -13.99 -4.84 7.20
N TRP A 238 -14.69 -4.16 6.31
CA TRP A 238 -14.44 -2.76 5.96
C TRP A 238 -15.47 -1.85 6.63
N ASN A 239 -15.06 -0.62 6.96
CA ASN A 239 -15.93 0.48 7.38
C ASN A 239 -16.97 0.06 8.43
N GLY A 240 -16.52 -0.63 9.47
CA GLY A 240 -17.38 -1.02 10.59
C GLY A 240 -18.28 -2.22 10.36
N GLY A 241 -18.08 -3.01 9.31
CA GLY A 241 -18.78 -4.28 9.20
C GLY A 241 -19.08 -4.82 7.80
N VAL A 242 -18.69 -4.09 6.77
CA VAL A 242 -18.90 -4.55 5.39
C VAL A 242 -17.79 -5.49 4.96
N ASN A 243 -18.16 -6.68 4.47
CA ASN A 243 -17.22 -7.61 3.87
C ASN A 243 -17.38 -7.62 2.35
N TRP A 244 -16.92 -6.55 1.71
CA TRP A 244 -17.11 -6.35 0.29
C TRP A 244 -16.29 -7.32 -0.58
N CYS A 245 -15.14 -7.79 -0.10
CA CYS A 245 -14.25 -8.66 -0.89
C CYS A 245 -14.85 -10.04 -1.16
N ILE A 246 -15.69 -10.57 -0.24
CA ILE A 246 -16.24 -11.93 -0.36
C ILE A 246 -17.77 -12.00 -0.22
N ALA A 247 -18.44 -10.87 -0.02
CA ALA A 247 -19.89 -10.84 0.14
C ALA A 247 -20.60 -11.25 -1.16
N ASN A 248 -20.21 -10.64 -2.29
CA ASN A 248 -20.78 -10.89 -3.61
C ASN A 248 -19.71 -10.97 -4.70
N ALA A 249 -18.48 -11.36 -4.35
CA ALA A 249 -17.34 -11.44 -5.27
C ALA A 249 -16.39 -12.56 -4.82
N THR A 250 -15.44 -12.88 -5.67
CA THR A 250 -14.28 -13.71 -5.33
C THR A 250 -13.14 -12.85 -4.82
N CYS A 251 -12.20 -13.43 -4.06
CA CYS A 251 -10.91 -12.80 -3.82
C CYS A 251 -10.12 -12.74 -5.14
N VAL A 252 -9.71 -11.55 -5.54
CA VAL A 252 -8.91 -11.33 -6.78
C VAL A 252 -7.40 -11.35 -6.55
N GLY A 253 -6.97 -11.60 -5.31
CA GLY A 253 -5.55 -11.68 -4.97
C GLY A 253 -4.81 -10.34 -4.96
N CYS A 254 -5.50 -9.23 -4.70
CA CYS A 254 -4.95 -7.88 -4.84
C CYS A 254 -3.76 -7.54 -3.93
N THR A 255 -3.51 -8.34 -2.89
CA THR A 255 -2.35 -8.19 -2.00
C THR A 255 -1.14 -9.03 -2.40
N SER A 256 -1.25 -9.79 -3.49
CA SER A 256 -0.19 -10.65 -3.99
C SER A 256 0.85 -9.88 -4.82
N PRO A 257 2.15 -10.21 -4.72
CA PRO A 257 3.19 -9.63 -5.57
C PRO A 257 2.95 -9.79 -7.06
N ASN A 258 2.23 -10.83 -7.47
CA ASN A 258 1.95 -11.14 -8.87
C ASN A 258 0.65 -10.51 -9.41
N PHE A 259 -0.05 -9.69 -8.58
CA PHE A 259 -1.25 -8.99 -9.02
C PHE A 259 -0.91 -7.84 -9.97
N PRO A 260 -1.64 -7.64 -11.10
CA PRO A 260 -2.83 -8.41 -11.52
C PRO A 260 -2.51 -9.66 -12.37
N ASP A 261 -1.40 -9.70 -13.08
CA ASP A 261 -1.13 -10.69 -14.15
C ASP A 261 -1.12 -12.15 -13.66
N GLY A 262 -0.47 -12.42 -12.54
CA GLY A 262 -0.40 -13.76 -11.97
C GLY A 262 -1.67 -14.20 -11.24
N MET A 263 -2.65 -13.29 -11.06
CA MET A 263 -3.95 -13.58 -10.44
C MET A 263 -5.10 -13.63 -11.46
N SER A 264 -4.86 -13.17 -12.67
CA SER A 264 -5.81 -13.21 -13.78
C SER A 264 -5.96 -14.64 -14.35
N PRO A 265 -7.13 -15.01 -14.92
CA PRO A 265 -8.39 -14.28 -14.89
C PRO A 265 -9.03 -14.26 -13.49
N PHE A 266 -9.78 -13.19 -13.19
CA PHE A 266 -10.38 -13.00 -11.86
C PHE A 266 -11.71 -13.72 -11.67
N TYR A 267 -12.38 -14.04 -12.77
CA TYR A 267 -13.65 -14.75 -12.81
C TYR A 267 -13.54 -15.86 -13.87
N GLU A 268 -13.82 -17.06 -13.43
CA GLU A 268 -13.82 -18.25 -14.30
C GLU A 268 -15.23 -18.90 -14.19
N ASN A 269 -15.76 -19.35 -15.33
CA ASN A 269 -17.01 -20.10 -15.40
C ASN A 269 -16.71 -21.59 -15.60
#